data_282f14b40b1966bb1e8113475fdc9895
#
_entry.id   282f14b40b1966bb1e8113475fdc9895
#
_cell.length_a   1.000
_cell.length_b   1.000
_cell.length_c   1.000
_cell.angle_alpha   90.00
_cell.angle_beta   90.00
_cell.angle_gamma   90.00
#
_symmetry.space_group_name_H-M   'P 1'
#
loop_
_entity.id
_entity.type
_entity.pdbx_description
1 polymer ?
#
loop_
_entity_poly.entity_id
_entity_poly.type
_entity_poly.pdbx_seq_one_letter_code
_entity_poly.pdbx_strand_id
1 'polypeptide(L)'
;MRNNDDAWLLVIDPQVIFAAPSSDWAAPRFDEAMDVITGIAPLFGDRVIVTRWVPEPPYRGSWQAYFKRWSFANRPSDDPIFALVPAARSLSRFDPVDLPTFGKWGRRLESLLGPTPNLVLTGYATDCCVLSTALAAADSGALVRVVADGCAGSTDENHAAALHLMGLYDPQIKVVRSRQV
;
A
#
# COMPACT_ATOMS: atom_id res chain seq x y z
N MET A 1 5.20 -21.58 -12.08
CA MET A 1 5.61 -20.24 -11.64
C MET A 1 5.30 -19.29 -12.78
N ARG A 2 4.39 -18.33 -12.61
CA ARG A 2 4.28 -17.24 -13.61
C ARG A 2 5.48 -16.34 -13.35
N ASN A 3 6.25 -16.03 -14.39
CA ASN A 3 7.39 -15.12 -14.34
C ASN A 3 6.94 -13.73 -13.88
N ASN A 4 7.85 -12.93 -13.31
CA ASN A 4 7.59 -11.51 -12.99
C ASN A 4 7.32 -10.64 -14.22
N ASP A 5 7.45 -11.21 -15.43
CA ASP A 5 7.39 -10.48 -16.70
C ASP A 5 6.07 -9.71 -16.92
N ASP A 6 4.98 -10.16 -16.28
CA ASP A 6 3.64 -9.54 -16.35
C ASP A 6 3.16 -8.93 -15.02
N ALA A 7 3.96 -9.01 -13.95
CA ALA A 7 3.58 -8.53 -12.64
C ALA A 7 3.64 -7.00 -12.54
N TRP A 8 2.71 -6.44 -11.76
CA TRP A 8 2.68 -5.03 -11.38
C TRP A 8 3.14 -4.86 -9.94
N LEU A 9 4.06 -3.93 -9.73
CA LEU A 9 4.39 -3.46 -8.38
C LEU A 9 3.37 -2.37 -7.97
N LEU A 10 2.64 -2.63 -6.89
CA LEU A 10 1.76 -1.66 -6.28
C LEU A 10 2.37 -1.19 -4.96
N VAL A 11 2.82 0.06 -4.95
CA VAL A 11 3.41 0.72 -3.78
C VAL A 11 2.31 1.49 -3.07
N ILE A 12 1.90 1.00 -1.91
CA ILE A 12 0.76 1.51 -1.16
C ILE A 12 1.20 2.62 -0.22
N ASP A 13 0.68 3.82 -0.44
CA ASP A 13 0.70 4.99 0.44
C ASP A 13 2.09 5.36 1.02
N PRO A 14 3.16 5.51 0.22
CA PRO A 14 4.47 5.94 0.70
C PRO A 14 4.48 7.45 0.95
N GLN A 15 3.73 7.88 1.97
CA GLN A 15 3.41 9.28 2.25
C GLN A 15 4.06 9.78 3.53
N VAL A 16 4.20 11.09 3.61
CA VAL A 16 4.75 11.80 4.79
C VAL A 16 4.00 11.44 6.07
N ILE A 17 2.68 11.26 6.02
CA ILE A 17 1.85 10.89 7.17
C ILE A 17 2.28 9.56 7.84
N PHE A 18 2.88 8.64 7.07
CA PHE A 18 3.38 7.37 7.59
C PHE A 18 4.89 7.40 7.87
N ALA A 19 5.60 8.39 7.30
CA ALA A 19 7.05 8.53 7.44
C ALA A 19 7.47 9.45 8.60
N ALA A 20 6.70 10.53 8.83
CA ALA A 20 7.10 11.56 9.79
C ALA A 20 7.01 11.04 11.23
N PRO A 21 8.11 11.07 12.02
CA PRO A 21 8.09 10.62 13.42
C PRO A 21 7.11 11.37 14.32
N SER A 22 6.68 12.57 13.90
CA SER A 22 5.68 13.38 14.62
C SER A 22 4.24 13.00 14.27
N SER A 23 4.02 12.07 13.34
CA SER A 23 2.68 11.60 12.98
C SER A 23 2.22 10.50 13.93
N ASP A 24 0.96 10.57 14.35
CA ASP A 24 0.34 9.48 15.14
C ASP A 24 0.23 8.15 14.34
N TRP A 25 0.46 8.21 13.02
CA TRP A 25 0.46 7.04 12.13
C TRP A 25 1.84 6.68 11.59
N ALA A 26 2.91 7.21 12.20
CA ALA A 26 4.27 6.87 11.80
C ALA A 26 4.50 5.36 11.89
N ALA A 27 4.97 4.76 10.79
CA ALA A 27 5.38 3.36 10.76
C ALA A 27 6.84 3.25 11.22
N PRO A 28 7.16 2.51 12.31
CA PRO A 28 8.51 2.49 12.89
C PRO A 28 9.61 2.08 11.92
N ARG A 29 9.27 1.24 10.93
CA ARG A 29 10.22 0.73 9.92
C ARG A 29 9.97 1.28 8.54
N PHE A 30 9.50 2.53 8.47
CA PHE A 30 9.16 3.17 7.19
C PHE A 30 10.36 3.20 6.24
N ASP A 31 11.50 3.72 6.70
CA ASP A 31 12.68 3.92 5.85
C ASP A 31 13.27 2.59 5.36
N GLU A 32 13.33 1.58 6.23
CA GLU A 32 13.80 0.23 5.86
C GLU A 32 12.95 -0.38 4.74
N ALA A 33 11.63 -0.28 4.85
CA ALA A 33 10.72 -0.77 3.82
C ALA A 33 10.82 0.07 2.53
N MET A 34 11.03 1.38 2.65
CA MET A 34 11.22 2.26 1.48
C MET A 34 12.51 1.94 0.71
N ASP A 35 13.60 1.60 1.41
CA ASP A 35 14.85 1.15 0.79
C ASP A 35 14.64 -0.14 -0.01
N VAL A 36 13.89 -1.10 0.53
CA VAL A 36 13.52 -2.32 -0.20
C VAL A 36 12.68 -2.00 -1.43
N ILE A 37 11.67 -1.13 -1.30
CA ILE A 37 10.80 -0.73 -2.41
C ILE A 37 11.60 -0.12 -3.54
N THR A 38 12.49 0.83 -3.22
CA THR A 38 13.36 1.48 -4.23
C THR A 38 14.31 0.49 -4.89
N GLY A 39 14.79 -0.50 -4.14
CA GLY A 39 15.67 -1.56 -4.64
C GLY A 39 15.00 -2.51 -5.62
N ILE A 40 13.71 -2.85 -5.42
CA ILE A 40 12.99 -3.80 -6.29
C ILE A 40 12.21 -3.13 -7.43
N ALA A 41 11.85 -1.85 -7.30
CA ALA A 41 11.04 -1.15 -8.32
C ALA A 41 11.62 -1.23 -9.75
N PRO A 42 12.94 -1.13 -9.97
CA PRO A 42 13.53 -1.28 -11.31
C PRO A 42 13.22 -2.62 -11.99
N LEU A 43 12.96 -3.69 -11.24
CA LEU A 43 12.63 -5.01 -11.78
C LEU A 43 11.28 -5.01 -12.53
N PHE A 44 10.43 -4.03 -12.29
CA PHE A 44 9.09 -3.93 -12.89
C PHE A 44 9.04 -2.95 -14.08
N GLY A 45 10.09 -2.19 -14.33
CA GLY A 45 10.11 -1.18 -15.40
C GLY A 45 8.94 -0.21 -15.26
N ASP A 46 8.12 -0.10 -16.31
CA ASP A 46 6.94 0.78 -16.35
C ASP A 46 5.72 0.27 -15.57
N ARG A 47 5.77 -0.96 -15.04
CA ARG A 47 4.66 -1.59 -14.32
C ARG A 47 4.71 -1.30 -12.82
N VAL A 48 4.80 -0.04 -12.46
CA VAL A 48 4.76 0.43 -11.07
C VAL A 48 3.60 1.43 -10.92
N ILE A 49 2.74 1.18 -9.94
CA ILE A 49 1.69 2.11 -9.52
C ILE A 49 1.95 2.50 -8.07
N VAL A 50 1.82 3.79 -7.79
CA VAL A 50 1.89 4.34 -6.43
C VAL A 50 0.51 4.82 -6.02
N THR A 51 0.08 4.52 -4.80
CA THR A 51 -1.19 5.06 -4.27
C THR A 51 -0.93 6.11 -3.19
N ARG A 52 -1.97 6.91 -2.92
CA ARG A 52 -2.04 7.76 -1.73
C ARG A 52 -3.38 7.59 -1.04
N TRP A 53 -3.34 7.57 0.29
CA TRP A 53 -4.52 7.80 1.09
C TRP A 53 -4.74 9.31 1.21
N VAL A 54 -5.88 9.80 0.73
CA VAL A 54 -6.22 11.23 0.75
C VAL A 54 -7.65 11.39 1.22
N PRO A 55 -7.91 12.11 2.32
CA PRO A 55 -9.27 12.28 2.85
C PRO A 55 -10.16 13.06 1.88
N GLU A 56 -11.42 12.64 1.77
CA GLU A 56 -12.41 13.24 0.87
C GLU A 56 -13.68 13.59 1.67
N PRO A 57 -13.79 14.80 2.22
CA PRO A 57 -15.01 15.26 2.88
C PRO A 57 -16.12 15.59 1.86
N PRO A 58 -17.42 15.51 2.23
CA PRO A 58 -17.92 15.24 3.58
C PRO A 58 -17.90 13.74 3.96
N TYR A 59 -17.47 13.46 5.19
CA TYR A 59 -17.39 12.09 5.67
C TYR A 59 -18.76 11.50 5.97
N ARG A 60 -18.96 10.21 5.68
CA ARG A 60 -20.19 9.47 5.90
C ARG A 60 -19.98 8.23 6.76
N GLY A 61 -21.03 7.83 7.48
CA GLY A 61 -21.01 6.60 8.28
C GLY A 61 -19.88 6.57 9.30
N SER A 62 -19.18 5.45 9.39
CA SER A 62 -18.09 5.23 10.33
C SER A 62 -16.90 6.18 10.14
N TRP A 63 -16.70 6.74 8.95
CA TRP A 63 -15.63 7.71 8.71
C TRP A 63 -15.78 8.98 9.56
N GLN A 64 -17.01 9.37 9.93
CA GLN A 64 -17.21 10.50 10.84
C GLN A 64 -16.62 10.22 12.23
N ALA A 65 -16.85 9.03 12.78
CA ALA A 65 -16.25 8.62 14.05
C ALA A 65 -14.75 8.43 13.93
N TYR A 66 -14.27 7.91 12.80
CA TYR A 66 -12.84 7.74 12.51
C TYR A 66 -12.09 9.07 12.56
N PHE A 67 -12.55 10.09 11.81
CA PHE A 67 -11.92 11.41 11.79
C PHE A 67 -12.15 12.21 13.08
N LYS A 68 -13.15 11.86 13.90
CA LYS A 68 -13.27 12.40 15.26
C LYS A 68 -12.15 11.87 16.16
N ARG A 69 -11.81 10.58 16.04
CA ARG A 69 -10.73 9.96 16.80
C ARG A 69 -9.34 10.38 16.30
N TRP A 70 -9.16 10.41 14.99
CA TRP A 70 -7.90 10.73 14.31
C TRP A 70 -7.96 12.13 13.70
N SER A 71 -8.28 13.12 14.52
CA SER A 71 -8.52 14.49 14.06
C SER A 71 -7.28 15.14 13.41
N PHE A 72 -6.07 14.70 13.74
CA PHE A 72 -4.84 15.18 13.12
C PHE A 72 -4.78 14.89 11.60
N ALA A 73 -5.44 13.82 11.15
CA ALA A 73 -5.54 13.45 9.74
C ALA A 73 -6.74 14.09 9.01
N ASN A 74 -7.59 14.84 9.72
CA ASN A 74 -8.70 15.59 9.12
C ASN A 74 -8.21 16.95 8.61
N ARG A 75 -7.54 16.93 7.47
CA ARG A 75 -6.93 18.11 6.82
C ARG A 75 -7.36 18.22 5.37
N PRO A 76 -7.17 19.39 4.73
CA PRO A 76 -7.36 19.53 3.29
C PRO A 76 -6.55 18.49 2.50
N SER A 77 -7.09 18.03 1.38
CA SER A 77 -6.47 16.97 0.56
C SER A 77 -5.10 17.34 -0.01
N ASP A 78 -4.80 18.62 -0.10
CA ASP A 78 -3.53 19.20 -0.55
C ASP A 78 -2.52 19.46 0.59
N ASP A 79 -2.88 19.12 1.85
CA ASP A 79 -1.95 19.29 2.98
C ASP A 79 -0.67 18.48 2.73
N PRO A 80 0.52 19.07 2.97
CA PRO A 80 1.82 18.42 2.75
C PRO A 80 1.98 17.07 3.47
N ILE A 81 1.22 16.80 4.53
CA ILE A 81 1.25 15.51 5.23
C ILE A 81 0.83 14.33 4.34
N PHE A 82 -0.01 14.59 3.32
CA PHE A 82 -0.45 13.59 2.35
C PHE A 82 0.46 13.46 1.13
N ALA A 83 1.50 14.28 1.04
CA ALA A 83 2.46 14.19 -0.06
C ALA A 83 3.24 12.87 -0.03
N LEU A 84 3.62 12.38 -1.22
CA LEU A 84 4.58 11.29 -1.32
C LEU A 84 5.93 11.73 -0.74
N VAL A 85 6.63 10.80 -0.07
CA VAL A 85 8.04 11.03 0.31
C VAL A 85 8.90 11.20 -0.95
N PRO A 86 10.02 11.93 -0.87
CA PRO A 86 10.86 12.19 -2.05
C PRO A 86 11.25 10.93 -2.82
N ALA A 87 11.63 9.86 -2.13
CA ALA A 87 12.03 8.59 -2.74
C ALA A 87 10.90 7.91 -3.55
N ALA A 88 9.63 8.19 -3.24
CA ALA A 88 8.50 7.58 -3.92
C ALA A 88 8.04 8.34 -5.18
N ARG A 89 8.43 9.61 -5.33
CA ARG A 89 7.92 10.49 -6.41
C ARG A 89 8.29 10.03 -7.81
N SER A 90 9.41 9.33 -7.97
CA SER A 90 9.94 8.88 -9.25
C SER A 90 9.78 7.38 -9.51
N LEU A 91 9.08 6.64 -8.61
CA LEU A 91 8.91 5.20 -8.76
C LEU A 91 7.99 4.81 -9.92
N SER A 92 7.02 5.66 -10.23
CA SER A 92 6.01 5.41 -11.26
C SER A 92 6.02 6.51 -12.30
N ARG A 93 5.77 6.16 -13.57
CA ARG A 93 5.48 7.12 -14.64
C ARG A 93 4.04 7.63 -14.64
N PHE A 94 3.17 6.99 -13.87
CA PHE A 94 1.76 7.37 -13.72
C PHE A 94 1.59 8.30 -12.54
N ASP A 95 0.57 9.16 -12.62
CA ASP A 95 0.15 9.93 -11.46
C ASP A 95 -0.30 9.00 -10.33
N PRO A 96 -0.08 9.38 -9.06
CA PRO A 96 -0.54 8.59 -7.94
C PRO A 96 -2.04 8.34 -7.97
N VAL A 97 -2.45 7.14 -7.55
CA VAL A 97 -3.86 6.80 -7.39
C VAL A 97 -4.33 7.21 -6.02
N ASP A 98 -5.08 8.32 -5.96
CA ASP A 98 -5.62 8.85 -4.71
C ASP A 98 -6.95 8.19 -4.36
N LEU A 99 -7.06 7.70 -3.13
CA LEU A 99 -8.28 7.05 -2.61
C LEU A 99 -8.48 7.39 -1.13
N PRO A 100 -9.73 7.67 -0.69
CA PRO A 100 -10.04 8.00 0.71
C PRO A 100 -10.23 6.77 1.60
N THR A 101 -10.00 5.57 1.06
CA THR A 101 -10.22 4.29 1.74
C THR A 101 -8.90 3.61 2.12
N PHE A 102 -8.94 2.71 3.10
CA PHE A 102 -7.77 1.87 3.42
C PHE A 102 -7.43 0.95 2.25
N GLY A 103 -8.36 0.11 1.82
CA GLY A 103 -8.18 -0.73 0.64
C GLY A 103 -8.09 0.11 -0.63
N LYS A 104 -7.11 -0.20 -1.47
CA LYS A 104 -6.87 0.48 -2.74
C LYS A 104 -7.45 -0.28 -3.93
N TRP A 105 -7.72 -1.58 -3.75
CA TRP A 105 -8.29 -2.39 -4.82
C TRP A 105 -9.75 -2.00 -5.11
N GLY A 106 -10.08 -1.87 -6.38
CA GLY A 106 -11.40 -1.53 -6.88
C GLY A 106 -11.34 -0.99 -8.31
N ARG A 107 -12.46 -0.49 -8.81
CA ARG A 107 -12.64 -0.08 -10.22
C ARG A 107 -11.50 0.72 -10.82
N ARG A 108 -10.89 1.64 -10.04
CA ARG A 108 -9.80 2.49 -10.55
C ARG A 108 -8.54 1.69 -10.85
N LEU A 109 -8.13 0.77 -9.96
CA LEU A 109 -6.98 -0.11 -10.21
C LEU A 109 -7.32 -1.21 -11.21
N GLU A 110 -8.52 -1.78 -11.18
CA GLU A 110 -8.99 -2.75 -12.17
C GLU A 110 -8.95 -2.21 -13.58
N SER A 111 -9.33 -0.94 -13.79
CA SER A 111 -9.28 -0.30 -15.12
C SER A 111 -7.85 -0.09 -15.62
N LEU A 112 -6.87 0.04 -14.72
CA LEU A 112 -5.46 0.22 -15.08
C LEU A 112 -4.72 -1.11 -15.27
N LEU A 113 -5.05 -2.11 -14.45
CA LEU A 113 -4.27 -3.34 -14.30
C LEU A 113 -4.97 -4.58 -14.87
N GLY A 114 -6.24 -4.44 -15.24
CA GLY A 114 -7.10 -5.57 -15.60
C GLY A 114 -7.77 -6.21 -14.37
N PRO A 115 -8.75 -7.11 -14.60
CA PRO A 115 -9.59 -7.66 -13.53
C PRO A 115 -8.87 -8.70 -12.65
N THR A 116 -7.86 -9.39 -13.17
CA THR A 116 -7.16 -10.48 -12.47
C THR A 116 -5.63 -10.37 -12.66
N PRO A 117 -5.02 -9.25 -12.25
CA PRO A 117 -3.60 -9.05 -12.46
C PRO A 117 -2.73 -9.92 -11.54
N ASN A 118 -1.45 -10.02 -11.88
CA ASN A 118 -0.40 -10.50 -11.00
C ASN A 118 0.17 -9.28 -10.26
N LEU A 119 -0.04 -9.21 -8.94
CA LEU A 119 0.34 -8.07 -8.11
C LEU A 119 1.48 -8.41 -7.16
N VAL A 120 2.40 -7.49 -7.05
CA VAL A 120 3.40 -7.45 -5.97
C VAL A 120 3.09 -6.23 -5.12
N LEU A 121 2.70 -6.43 -3.87
CA LEU A 121 2.31 -5.37 -2.94
C LEU A 121 3.43 -5.03 -1.99
N THR A 122 3.64 -3.74 -1.81
CA THR A 122 4.54 -3.14 -0.83
C THR A 122 3.88 -1.92 -0.20
N GLY A 123 4.47 -1.37 0.87
CA GLY A 123 4.06 -0.06 1.41
C GLY A 123 3.45 -0.09 2.81
N TYR A 124 2.52 0.85 3.09
CA TYR A 124 2.14 1.28 4.44
C TYR A 124 0.61 1.44 4.59
N ALA A 125 0.04 1.17 5.77
CA ALA A 125 0.59 0.29 6.79
C ALA A 125 0.20 -1.15 6.48
N THR A 126 1.08 -2.11 6.79
CA THR A 126 0.85 -3.55 6.51
C THR A 126 -0.48 -4.03 7.08
N ASP A 127 -0.77 -3.66 8.31
CA ASP A 127 -1.94 -4.04 9.10
C ASP A 127 -3.22 -3.27 8.74
N CYS A 128 -3.14 -2.34 7.80
CA CYS A 128 -4.28 -1.50 7.40
C CYS A 128 -4.44 -1.47 5.87
N CYS A 129 -3.78 -0.53 5.18
CA CYS A 129 -3.97 -0.30 3.75
C CYS A 129 -3.47 -1.48 2.90
N VAL A 130 -2.33 -2.09 3.25
CA VAL A 130 -1.78 -3.24 2.53
C VAL A 130 -2.69 -4.45 2.70
N LEU A 131 -3.05 -4.81 3.94
CA LEU A 131 -3.95 -5.93 4.26
C LEU A 131 -5.29 -5.79 3.53
N SER A 132 -5.94 -4.63 3.66
CA SER A 132 -7.25 -4.37 3.04
C SER A 132 -7.18 -4.44 1.51
N THR A 133 -6.07 -3.99 0.91
CA THR A 133 -5.86 -4.07 -0.54
C THR A 133 -5.61 -5.52 -0.99
N ALA A 134 -4.78 -6.26 -0.27
CA ALA A 134 -4.44 -7.64 -0.58
C ALA A 134 -5.67 -8.55 -0.58
N LEU A 135 -6.50 -8.46 0.46
CA LEU A 135 -7.73 -9.25 0.59
C LEU A 135 -8.72 -8.93 -0.54
N ALA A 136 -8.99 -7.65 -0.80
CA ALA A 136 -9.93 -7.24 -1.84
C ALA A 136 -9.44 -7.64 -3.25
N ALA A 137 -8.14 -7.53 -3.52
CA ALA A 137 -7.56 -7.97 -4.78
C ALA A 137 -7.63 -9.49 -4.97
N ALA A 138 -7.34 -10.26 -3.92
CA ALA A 138 -7.46 -11.71 -3.94
C ALA A 138 -8.89 -12.18 -4.19
N ASP A 139 -9.87 -11.56 -3.52
CA ASP A 139 -11.30 -11.85 -3.71
C ASP A 139 -11.78 -11.56 -5.14
N SER A 140 -11.18 -10.60 -5.83
CA SER A 140 -11.47 -10.33 -7.25
C SER A 140 -10.77 -11.30 -8.21
N GLY A 141 -9.92 -12.19 -7.72
CA GLY A 141 -9.19 -13.19 -8.51
C GLY A 141 -7.77 -12.79 -8.91
N ALA A 142 -7.23 -11.68 -8.40
CA ALA A 142 -5.83 -11.35 -8.59
C ALA A 142 -4.90 -12.34 -7.88
N LEU A 143 -3.72 -12.58 -8.46
CA LEU A 143 -2.63 -13.25 -7.77
C LEU A 143 -1.80 -12.21 -7.02
N VAL A 144 -1.74 -12.35 -5.70
CA VAL A 144 -1.11 -11.35 -4.84
C VAL A 144 0.15 -11.91 -4.18
N ARG A 145 1.25 -11.17 -4.28
CA ARG A 145 2.47 -11.40 -3.50
C ARG A 145 2.71 -10.18 -2.63
N VAL A 146 2.75 -10.36 -1.33
CA VAL A 146 3.07 -9.30 -0.37
C VAL A 146 4.53 -9.42 0.02
N VAL A 147 5.30 -8.38 -0.25
CA VAL A 147 6.74 -8.34 0.07
C VAL A 147 6.91 -7.91 1.52
N ALA A 148 7.15 -8.88 2.40
CA ALA A 148 7.16 -8.65 3.84
C ALA A 148 8.15 -7.57 4.29
N ASP A 149 9.37 -7.59 3.76
CA ASP A 149 10.41 -6.61 4.04
C ASP A 149 10.27 -5.29 3.24
N GLY A 150 9.35 -5.24 2.27
CA GLY A 150 8.92 -4.02 1.56
C GLY A 150 7.64 -3.40 2.14
N CYS A 151 7.20 -3.84 3.33
CA CYS A 151 6.06 -3.29 4.05
C CYS A 151 6.46 -2.93 5.48
N ALA A 152 5.79 -1.93 6.07
CA ALA A 152 5.90 -1.64 7.48
C ALA A 152 4.50 -1.42 8.09
N GLY A 153 4.26 -1.98 9.27
CA GLY A 153 3.02 -1.85 10.02
C GLY A 153 3.03 -0.68 10.99
N SER A 154 1.89 -0.46 11.63
CA SER A 154 1.75 0.52 12.71
C SER A 154 2.63 0.18 13.93
N THR A 155 2.86 -1.11 14.16
CA THR A 155 3.85 -1.69 15.08
C THR A 155 4.44 -2.97 14.48
N ASP A 156 5.55 -3.46 15.02
CA ASP A 156 6.15 -4.74 14.58
C ASP A 156 5.20 -5.92 14.85
N GLU A 157 4.45 -5.90 15.95
CA GLU A 157 3.45 -6.92 16.29
C GLU A 157 2.29 -6.93 15.29
N ASN A 158 1.75 -5.76 14.96
CA ASN A 158 0.66 -5.62 14.00
C ASN A 158 1.11 -6.00 12.59
N HIS A 159 2.34 -5.63 12.21
CA HIS A 159 2.95 -6.06 10.96
C HIS A 159 3.02 -7.59 10.86
N ALA A 160 3.56 -8.25 11.89
CA ALA A 160 3.68 -9.71 11.93
C ALA A 160 2.30 -10.40 11.90
N ALA A 161 1.31 -9.89 12.64
CA ALA A 161 -0.04 -10.40 12.65
C ALA A 161 -0.71 -10.29 11.26
N ALA A 162 -0.58 -9.15 10.59
CA ALA A 162 -1.13 -8.94 9.26
C ALA A 162 -0.48 -9.88 8.22
N LEU A 163 0.83 -10.06 8.24
CA LEU A 163 1.52 -11.00 7.36
C LEU A 163 1.07 -12.45 7.62
N HIS A 164 0.89 -12.83 8.89
CA HIS A 164 0.38 -14.14 9.25
C HIS A 164 -1.03 -14.36 8.67
N LEU A 165 -1.95 -13.39 8.87
CA LEU A 165 -3.31 -13.47 8.34
C LEU A 165 -3.32 -13.58 6.81
N MET A 166 -2.56 -12.75 6.10
CA MET A 166 -2.46 -12.82 4.65
C MET A 166 -1.92 -14.15 4.14
N GLY A 167 -0.97 -14.76 4.88
CA GLY A 167 -0.41 -16.06 4.56
C GLY A 167 -1.40 -17.23 4.62
N LEU A 168 -2.53 -17.07 5.33
CA LEU A 168 -3.59 -18.09 5.38
C LEU A 168 -4.38 -18.20 4.06
N TYR A 169 -4.23 -17.24 3.15
CA TYR A 169 -4.91 -17.19 1.86
C TYR A 169 -4.09 -17.79 0.70
N ASP A 170 -2.96 -18.48 1.00
CA ASP A 170 -2.21 -19.20 -0.04
C ASP A 170 -3.13 -20.23 -0.75
N PRO A 171 -3.15 -20.30 -2.09
CA PRO A 171 -2.23 -19.68 -3.05
C PRO A 171 -2.64 -18.30 -3.58
N GLN A 172 -3.76 -17.71 -3.19
CA GLN A 172 -4.23 -16.42 -3.69
C GLN A 172 -3.33 -15.26 -3.22
N ILE A 173 -2.91 -15.30 -1.93
CA ILE A 173 -1.96 -14.34 -1.36
C ILE A 173 -0.73 -15.12 -0.88
N LYS A 174 0.44 -14.75 -1.39
CA LYS A 174 1.73 -15.28 -0.91
C LYS A 174 2.52 -14.19 -0.22
N VAL A 175 2.96 -14.46 0.99
CA VAL A 175 3.92 -13.61 1.69
C VAL A 175 5.33 -14.04 1.27
N VAL A 176 6.09 -13.09 0.70
CA VAL A 176 7.44 -13.32 0.16
C VAL A 176 8.43 -12.31 0.72
N ARG A 177 9.72 -12.54 0.51
CA ARG A 177 10.78 -11.56 0.74
C ARG A 177 11.20 -10.91 -0.58
N SER A 178 11.80 -9.71 -0.52
CA SER A 178 12.28 -8.97 -1.69
C SER A 178 13.22 -9.79 -2.60
N ARG A 179 14.05 -10.65 -2.02
CA ARG A 179 14.94 -11.59 -2.76
C ARG A 179 14.21 -12.67 -3.57
N GLN A 180 12.93 -12.80 -3.42
CA GLN A 180 12.06 -13.79 -4.10
C GLN A 180 11.17 -13.16 -5.17
N VAL A 181 11.36 -11.87 -5.38
CA VAL A 181 10.63 -11.06 -6.38
C VAL A 181 11.34 -11.07 -7.73
#